data_ebed69ca35fcda429a149217a039c0a4
#
_entry.id   ebed69ca35fcda429a149217a039c0a4
#
_cell.length_a   1.000
_cell.length_b   1.000
_cell.length_c   1.000
_cell.angle_alpha   90.00
_cell.angle_beta   90.00
_cell.angle_gamma   90.00
#
_symmetry.space_group_name_H-M   'P 1'
#
loop_
_entity.id
_entity.type
_entity.pdbx_description
1 polymer ?
#
loop_
_entity_poly.entity_id
_entity_poly.type
_entity_poly.pdbx_seq_one_letter_code
_entity_poly.pdbx_strand_id
1 'polypeptide(L)'
;EDGHMTIRSARYLSRTLQYDADAGCFRCYARTKTPLTVYRGETSSLWYTTQPKMHDHQLVETGRREPTCTMSGWVGFRCTICGELRRQPLEPLGHEVVNGICVRCGEVMQLPFRDVPEDAYYYDAVVWGLSRGVVNGTTMTTFSPDLSCTRAQAVTFLWRAAGRPEPSGNTAFADVPADSYYAAAVAWAAENNVTNGTGSGCFSPDDLCTRAQNVTLLYRQLTKEI
;
A
#
# COMPACT_ATOMS: atom_id res chain seq x y z
N GLU A 1 26.39 59.05 15.63
CA GLU A 1 26.18 57.74 14.90
C GLU A 1 26.88 56.66 15.75
N ASP A 2 26.11 55.94 16.52
CA ASP A 2 26.58 55.12 17.70
C ASP A 2 27.18 53.76 17.34
N GLY A 3 27.57 53.54 16.11
CA GLY A 3 28.28 52.34 15.71
C GLY A 3 27.63 50.99 16.01
N HIS A 4 26.36 50.95 16.37
CA HIS A 4 25.63 49.75 16.66
C HIS A 4 25.21 49.00 15.38
N MET A 5 25.65 47.77 15.26
CA MET A 5 25.25 46.88 14.16
C MET A 5 24.16 45.92 14.67
N THR A 6 23.05 45.88 13.96
CA THR A 6 21.99 44.93 14.25
C THR A 6 21.99 43.86 13.17
N ILE A 7 22.23 42.60 13.54
CA ILE A 7 22.14 41.46 12.65
C ILE A 7 20.75 40.86 12.77
N ARG A 8 19.99 40.84 11.68
CA ARG A 8 18.64 40.28 11.63
C ARG A 8 18.59 39.07 10.73
N SER A 9 17.74 38.13 11.06
CA SER A 9 17.48 36.99 10.20
C SER A 9 16.80 37.45 8.92
N ALA A 10 17.32 37.05 7.75
CA ALA A 10 16.70 37.34 6.47
C ALA A 10 15.27 36.74 6.34
N ARG A 11 15.00 35.65 7.07
CA ARG A 11 13.70 34.94 7.03
C ARG A 11 12.72 35.46 8.08
N TYR A 12 13.20 36.00 9.21
CA TYR A 12 12.39 36.49 10.30
C TYR A 12 12.91 37.86 10.76
N LEU A 13 12.47 38.90 10.10
CA LEU A 13 12.91 40.29 10.33
C LEU A 13 12.70 40.81 11.75
N SER A 14 11.81 40.16 12.54
CA SER A 14 11.55 40.48 13.94
C SER A 14 12.52 39.79 14.92
N ARG A 15 13.44 38.96 14.45
CA ARG A 15 14.39 38.24 15.30
C ARG A 15 15.78 38.81 15.16
N THR A 16 16.42 39.07 16.28
CA THR A 16 17.81 39.54 16.37
C THR A 16 18.70 38.43 16.88
N LEU A 17 19.93 38.36 16.35
CA LEU A 17 20.97 37.48 16.82
C LEU A 17 21.58 38.06 18.10
N GLN A 18 21.61 37.28 19.16
CA GLN A 18 22.21 37.68 20.43
C GLN A 18 23.08 36.53 20.99
N TYR A 19 24.11 36.90 21.77
CA TYR A 19 24.91 35.90 22.45
C TYR A 19 24.20 35.49 23.75
N ASP A 20 24.01 34.20 23.93
CA ASP A 20 23.48 33.59 25.14
C ASP A 20 24.68 33.12 26.01
N ALA A 21 24.96 33.85 27.06
CA ALA A 21 26.13 33.58 27.92
C ALA A 21 25.99 32.26 28.70
N ASP A 22 24.76 31.89 29.07
CA ASP A 22 24.50 30.66 29.82
C ASP A 22 24.63 29.41 28.93
N ALA A 23 24.28 29.55 27.66
CA ALA A 23 24.43 28.49 26.70
C ALA A 23 25.73 28.51 25.90
N GLY A 24 26.54 29.58 26.04
CA GLY A 24 27.79 29.76 25.32
C GLY A 24 27.69 29.86 23.80
N CYS A 25 26.54 30.28 23.26
CA CYS A 25 26.31 30.31 21.83
C CYS A 25 25.40 31.48 21.41
N PHE A 26 25.41 31.79 20.09
CA PHE A 26 24.51 32.77 19.52
C PHE A 26 23.14 32.17 19.24
N ARG A 27 22.08 32.87 19.65
CA ARG A 27 20.66 32.49 19.39
C ARG A 27 19.87 33.67 18.83
N CYS A 28 18.81 33.34 18.11
CA CYS A 28 17.86 34.33 17.57
C CYS A 28 16.68 34.51 18.51
N TYR A 29 16.48 35.72 18.99
CA TYR A 29 15.38 36.08 19.90
C TYR A 29 14.35 36.99 19.22
N ALA A 30 13.08 36.84 19.58
CA ALA A 30 11.99 37.67 19.06
C ALA A 30 11.96 39.08 19.66
N ARG A 31 12.63 39.30 20.80
CA ARG A 31 12.76 40.60 21.44
C ARG A 31 14.20 40.81 21.88
N THR A 32 14.70 42.03 21.72
CA THR A 32 16.06 42.45 22.15
C THR A 32 16.14 42.43 23.65
N LYS A 33 16.99 41.59 24.23
CA LYS A 33 17.25 41.60 25.67
C LYS A 33 18.46 42.48 26.03
N THR A 34 19.51 42.43 25.24
CA THR A 34 20.73 43.20 25.45
C THR A 34 21.38 43.50 24.10
N PRO A 35 21.75 44.74 23.81
CA PRO A 35 22.48 45.04 22.58
C PRO A 35 23.87 44.38 22.63
N LEU A 36 24.24 43.75 21.51
CA LEU A 36 25.58 43.26 21.30
C LEU A 36 26.45 44.42 20.83
N THR A 37 27.50 44.74 21.60
CA THR A 37 28.52 45.64 21.11
C THR A 37 29.53 44.85 20.31
N VAL A 38 29.57 45.09 19.01
CA VAL A 38 30.56 44.47 18.13
C VAL A 38 31.77 45.37 18.04
N TYR A 39 32.90 44.92 18.56
CA TYR A 39 34.16 45.64 18.44
C TYR A 39 34.84 45.30 17.13
N ARG A 40 35.25 46.33 16.39
CA ARG A 40 36.15 46.18 15.25
C ARG A 40 37.56 45.95 15.78
N GLY A 41 38.04 44.70 15.78
CA GLY A 41 39.41 44.40 16.16
C GLY A 41 40.36 44.80 15.02
N GLU A 42 41.38 45.58 15.35
CA GLU A 42 42.42 46.01 14.39
C GLU A 42 43.56 44.98 14.23
N THR A 43 43.32 43.71 14.45
CA THR A 43 44.39 42.73 14.31
C THR A 43 44.02 41.64 13.29
N SER A 44 44.79 41.65 12.31
CA SER A 44 44.85 40.96 11.05
C SER A 44 45.00 39.43 11.06
N SER A 45 44.69 38.69 12.09
CA SER A 45 45.03 37.27 12.07
C SER A 45 44.08 36.29 12.71
N LEU A 46 42.87 36.68 13.10
CA LEU A 46 41.90 35.73 13.66
C LEU A 46 40.50 35.93 13.07
N TRP A 47 40.44 35.96 11.78
CA TRP A 47 39.19 35.57 11.13
C TRP A 47 39.11 34.05 11.24
N TYR A 48 38.66 33.55 12.37
CA TYR A 48 38.00 32.28 12.36
C TYR A 48 36.70 32.50 11.60
N THR A 49 36.81 32.52 10.28
CA THR A 49 35.73 31.94 9.53
C THR A 49 35.67 30.52 10.01
N THR A 50 34.79 30.23 10.95
CA THR A 50 34.18 28.93 11.00
C THR A 50 33.30 28.84 9.76
N GLN A 51 33.93 28.84 8.59
CA GLN A 51 33.37 28.08 7.50
C GLN A 51 33.17 26.71 8.13
N PRO A 52 31.96 26.18 8.19
CA PRO A 52 31.79 24.80 8.59
C PRO A 52 32.80 24.05 7.72
N LYS A 53 33.80 23.42 8.37
CA LYS A 53 34.79 22.64 7.63
C LYS A 53 33.97 21.82 6.66
N MET A 54 34.08 22.16 5.36
CA MET A 54 33.43 21.37 4.35
C MET A 54 34.03 19.99 4.45
N HIS A 55 33.35 19.12 5.15
CA HIS A 55 33.73 17.72 5.24
C HIS A 55 32.87 16.96 4.23
N ASP A 56 33.44 15.95 3.69
CA ASP A 56 32.66 14.98 2.94
C ASP A 56 31.70 14.31 3.88
N HIS A 57 30.38 14.46 3.63
CA HIS A 57 29.38 13.91 4.50
C HIS A 57 29.44 12.38 4.52
N GLN A 58 29.75 11.80 5.66
CA GLN A 58 29.61 10.36 5.88
C GLN A 58 28.15 10.06 6.23
N LEU A 59 27.37 9.71 5.23
CA LEU A 59 25.93 9.50 5.34
C LEU A 59 25.63 8.05 5.71
N VAL A 60 24.87 7.87 6.77
CA VAL A 60 24.30 6.58 7.18
C VAL A 60 22.79 6.65 7.02
N GLU A 61 22.21 5.60 6.45
CA GLU A 61 20.76 5.48 6.29
C GLU A 61 20.10 5.40 7.67
N THR A 62 19.07 6.22 7.89
CA THR A 62 18.34 6.30 9.16
C THR A 62 16.92 5.78 9.05
N GLY A 63 16.45 5.58 7.84
CA GLY A 63 15.14 5.03 7.56
C GLY A 63 14.79 5.20 6.09
N ARG A 64 13.83 4.40 5.63
CA ARG A 64 13.32 4.48 4.28
C ARG A 64 11.83 4.19 4.23
N ARG A 65 11.20 4.70 3.21
CA ARG A 65 9.86 4.35 2.79
C ARG A 65 9.93 3.95 1.33
N GLU A 66 9.57 2.71 1.04
CA GLU A 66 9.54 2.24 -0.34
C GLU A 66 8.43 2.96 -1.13
N PRO A 67 8.69 3.31 -2.39
CA PRO A 67 7.65 3.85 -3.26
C PRO A 67 6.62 2.77 -3.61
N THR A 68 5.38 3.20 -3.84
CA THR A 68 4.33 2.34 -4.42
C THR A 68 4.17 2.67 -5.90
N CYS A 69 3.19 2.06 -6.56
CA CYS A 69 2.90 2.38 -7.96
C CYS A 69 2.59 3.87 -8.18
N THR A 70 1.91 4.51 -7.22
CA THR A 70 1.40 5.88 -7.33
C THR A 70 2.01 6.86 -6.32
N MET A 71 2.63 6.38 -5.25
CA MET A 71 3.20 7.23 -4.21
C MET A 71 4.72 7.16 -4.20
N SER A 72 5.35 8.34 -4.10
CA SER A 72 6.79 8.47 -3.90
C SER A 72 7.23 7.88 -2.56
N GLY A 73 8.38 7.24 -2.57
CA GLY A 73 9.11 6.84 -1.38
C GLY A 73 10.15 7.88 -0.96
N TRP A 74 10.98 7.52 -0.01
CA TRP A 74 12.15 8.31 0.38
C TRP A 74 13.17 7.45 1.14
N VAL A 75 14.44 7.87 1.07
CA VAL A 75 15.51 7.37 1.93
C VAL A 75 16.03 8.54 2.77
N GLY A 76 16.09 8.36 4.06
CA GLY A 76 16.64 9.32 5.01
C GLY A 76 18.09 8.98 5.35
N PHE A 77 18.92 9.99 5.42
CA PHE A 77 20.33 9.86 5.77
C PHE A 77 20.68 10.83 6.88
N ARG A 78 21.64 10.45 7.71
CA ARG A 78 22.23 11.30 8.73
C ARG A 78 23.75 11.29 8.56
N CYS A 79 24.36 12.47 8.56
CA CYS A 79 25.83 12.56 8.62
C CYS A 79 26.32 12.18 10.02
N THR A 80 27.26 11.25 10.10
CA THR A 80 27.86 10.81 11.36
C THR A 80 28.77 11.86 11.98
N ILE A 81 29.27 12.82 11.18
CA ILE A 81 30.21 13.86 11.63
C ILE A 81 29.44 15.07 12.16
N CYS A 82 28.47 15.62 11.39
CA CYS A 82 27.78 16.87 11.75
C CYS A 82 26.32 16.66 12.19
N GLY A 83 25.79 15.46 12.06
CA GLY A 83 24.38 15.14 12.39
C GLY A 83 23.35 15.67 11.41
N GLU A 84 23.76 16.30 10.30
CA GLU A 84 22.85 16.81 9.28
C GLU A 84 21.97 15.69 8.74
N LEU A 85 20.68 15.96 8.65
CA LEU A 85 19.69 15.04 8.08
C LEU A 85 19.42 15.41 6.62
N ARG A 86 19.49 14.42 5.74
CA ARG A 86 19.14 14.53 4.34
C ARG A 86 18.07 13.51 4.00
N ARG A 87 17.19 13.86 3.08
CA ARG A 87 16.17 12.95 2.56
C ARG A 87 16.25 12.97 1.03
N GLN A 88 16.42 11.79 0.46
CA GLN A 88 16.39 11.58 -0.98
C GLN A 88 15.02 11.03 -1.35
N PRO A 89 14.27 11.68 -2.25
CA PRO A 89 13.00 11.13 -2.74
C PRO A 89 13.27 9.93 -3.64
N LEU A 90 12.35 8.98 -3.62
CA LEU A 90 12.26 7.87 -4.56
C LEU A 90 10.99 8.07 -5.38
N GLU A 91 11.12 8.05 -6.69
CA GLU A 91 9.99 8.21 -7.59
C GLU A 91 8.99 7.05 -7.46
N PRO A 92 7.68 7.29 -7.72
CA PRO A 92 6.70 6.23 -7.81
C PRO A 92 7.13 5.18 -8.84
N LEU A 93 6.84 3.91 -8.56
CA LEU A 93 7.23 2.80 -9.43
C LEU A 93 6.45 2.76 -10.75
N GLY A 94 5.30 3.43 -10.82
CA GLY A 94 4.34 3.29 -11.91
C GLY A 94 3.65 1.93 -11.89
N HIS A 95 2.64 1.77 -12.77
CA HIS A 95 1.96 0.50 -12.95
C HIS A 95 2.66 -0.32 -14.04
N GLU A 96 2.97 -1.57 -13.75
CA GLU A 96 3.40 -2.56 -14.74
C GLU A 96 2.22 -3.46 -15.06
N VAL A 97 1.61 -3.23 -16.23
CA VAL A 97 0.33 -3.85 -16.60
C VAL A 97 0.55 -5.08 -17.46
N VAL A 98 0.05 -6.22 -17.01
CA VAL A 98 0.01 -7.46 -17.75
C VAL A 98 -1.45 -7.94 -17.78
N ASN A 99 -1.99 -8.18 -18.97
CA ASN A 99 -3.39 -8.57 -19.17
C ASN A 99 -4.40 -7.65 -18.43
N GLY A 100 -4.14 -6.34 -18.45
CA GLY A 100 -5.01 -5.34 -17.83
C GLY A 100 -4.88 -5.18 -16.32
N ILE A 101 -4.02 -5.94 -15.67
CA ILE A 101 -3.80 -5.91 -14.22
C ILE A 101 -2.36 -5.48 -13.93
N CYS A 102 -2.18 -4.59 -12.96
CA CYS A 102 -0.84 -4.25 -12.47
C CYS A 102 -0.26 -5.41 -11.66
N VAL A 103 0.90 -5.95 -12.08
CA VAL A 103 1.56 -7.07 -11.39
C VAL A 103 2.15 -6.67 -10.02
N ARG A 104 2.32 -5.37 -9.75
CA ARG A 104 2.86 -4.86 -8.48
C ARG A 104 1.80 -4.64 -7.41
N CYS A 105 0.67 -4.02 -7.75
CA CYS A 105 -0.37 -3.64 -6.78
C CYS A 105 -1.69 -4.39 -6.98
N GLY A 106 -1.84 -5.17 -8.05
CA GLY A 106 -3.07 -5.90 -8.37
C GLY A 106 -4.21 -5.03 -8.92
N GLU A 107 -3.96 -3.72 -9.11
CA GLU A 107 -4.99 -2.81 -9.63
C GLU A 107 -5.33 -3.16 -11.08
N VAL A 108 -6.62 -3.23 -11.38
CA VAL A 108 -7.12 -3.45 -12.74
C VAL A 108 -7.13 -2.12 -13.47
N MET A 109 -6.23 -1.99 -14.45
CA MET A 109 -6.10 -0.79 -15.28
C MET A 109 -7.02 -0.85 -16.50
N GLN A 110 -7.33 -2.06 -16.95
CA GLN A 110 -8.25 -2.32 -18.05
C GLN A 110 -8.70 -3.78 -17.95
N LEU A 111 -10.03 -4.02 -18.06
CA LEU A 111 -10.52 -5.39 -18.13
C LEU A 111 -10.05 -6.06 -19.42
N PRO A 112 -9.53 -7.30 -19.34
CA PRO A 112 -9.16 -8.06 -20.53
C PRO A 112 -10.38 -8.59 -21.32
N PHE A 113 -11.58 -8.46 -20.76
CA PHE A 113 -12.81 -9.07 -21.27
C PHE A 113 -13.52 -8.14 -22.24
N ARG A 114 -13.73 -8.62 -23.48
CA ARG A 114 -14.38 -7.86 -24.54
C ARG A 114 -15.91 -7.82 -24.40
N ASP A 115 -16.47 -8.74 -23.63
CA ASP A 115 -17.88 -8.93 -23.35
C ASP A 115 -18.35 -8.31 -22.03
N VAL A 116 -17.54 -7.43 -21.44
CA VAL A 116 -17.85 -6.66 -20.23
C VAL A 116 -17.73 -5.17 -20.57
N PRO A 117 -18.82 -4.53 -21.08
CA PRO A 117 -18.79 -3.10 -21.39
C PRO A 117 -18.73 -2.26 -20.12
N GLU A 118 -18.08 -1.08 -20.22
CA GLU A 118 -17.83 -0.19 -19.06
C GLU A 118 -19.12 0.35 -18.42
N ASP A 119 -20.21 0.44 -19.17
CA ASP A 119 -21.53 0.89 -18.70
C ASP A 119 -22.40 -0.25 -18.15
N ALA A 120 -21.90 -1.48 -18.12
CA ALA A 120 -22.65 -2.60 -17.56
C ALA A 120 -22.76 -2.46 -16.03
N TYR A 121 -23.96 -2.73 -15.47
CA TYR A 121 -24.21 -2.66 -14.02
C TYR A 121 -23.29 -3.57 -13.18
N TYR A 122 -22.70 -4.57 -13.79
CA TYR A 122 -21.77 -5.51 -13.15
C TYR A 122 -20.29 -5.18 -13.39
N TYR A 123 -19.96 -4.12 -14.14
CA TYR A 123 -18.57 -3.77 -14.51
C TYR A 123 -17.67 -3.66 -13.29
N ASP A 124 -18.03 -2.82 -12.31
CA ASP A 124 -17.26 -2.61 -11.08
C ASP A 124 -17.12 -3.89 -10.25
N ALA A 125 -18.14 -4.75 -10.24
CA ALA A 125 -18.08 -6.03 -9.56
C ALA A 125 -17.10 -7.00 -10.24
N VAL A 126 -17.01 -6.99 -11.57
CA VAL A 126 -16.03 -7.79 -12.32
C VAL A 126 -14.61 -7.26 -12.10
N VAL A 127 -14.40 -5.93 -12.13
CA VAL A 127 -13.14 -5.29 -11.80
C VAL A 127 -12.68 -5.69 -10.39
N TRP A 128 -13.56 -5.56 -9.40
CA TRP A 128 -13.28 -5.95 -8.02
C TRP A 128 -12.94 -7.45 -7.89
N GLY A 129 -13.76 -8.30 -8.48
CA GLY A 129 -13.58 -9.74 -8.41
C GLY A 129 -12.29 -10.21 -9.07
N LEU A 130 -11.91 -9.61 -10.21
CA LEU A 130 -10.67 -9.90 -10.91
C LEU A 130 -9.46 -9.42 -10.11
N SER A 131 -9.48 -8.19 -9.58
CA SER A 131 -8.39 -7.60 -8.79
C SER A 131 -8.10 -8.38 -7.50
N ARG A 132 -9.12 -9.00 -6.92
CA ARG A 132 -9.02 -9.86 -5.73
C ARG A 132 -8.75 -11.33 -6.06
N GLY A 133 -8.71 -11.68 -7.35
CA GLY A 133 -8.59 -13.05 -7.78
C GLY A 133 -9.77 -13.95 -7.37
N VAL A 134 -10.92 -13.35 -7.10
CA VAL A 134 -12.18 -14.06 -6.78
C VAL A 134 -12.76 -14.69 -8.03
N VAL A 135 -12.82 -13.92 -9.10
CA VAL A 135 -13.31 -14.39 -10.40
C VAL A 135 -12.20 -14.39 -11.44
N ASN A 136 -12.38 -15.22 -12.46
CA ASN A 136 -11.60 -15.23 -13.69
C ASN A 136 -12.58 -15.22 -14.87
N GLY A 137 -12.09 -14.91 -16.07
CA GLY A 137 -12.86 -15.10 -17.28
C GLY A 137 -13.11 -16.58 -17.59
N THR A 138 -14.06 -16.84 -18.46
CA THR A 138 -14.25 -18.17 -19.08
C THR A 138 -13.15 -18.48 -20.08
N THR A 139 -12.58 -17.43 -20.69
CA THR A 139 -11.35 -17.46 -21.48
C THR A 139 -10.44 -16.28 -21.06
N MET A 140 -9.29 -16.13 -21.72
CA MET A 140 -8.41 -14.97 -21.49
C MET A 140 -9.05 -13.63 -21.86
N THR A 141 -10.06 -13.63 -22.74
CA THR A 141 -10.66 -12.40 -23.29
C THR A 141 -12.18 -12.32 -23.17
N THR A 142 -12.81 -13.29 -22.50
CA THR A 142 -14.26 -13.33 -22.26
C THR A 142 -14.55 -13.67 -20.80
N PHE A 143 -15.52 -12.98 -20.24
CA PHE A 143 -16.07 -13.22 -18.90
C PHE A 143 -17.32 -14.10 -18.93
N SER A 144 -18.12 -13.98 -20.00
CA SER A 144 -19.39 -14.64 -20.22
C SER A 144 -20.44 -14.28 -19.15
N PRO A 145 -20.79 -12.98 -19.03
CA PRO A 145 -21.61 -12.49 -17.92
C PRO A 145 -23.03 -13.10 -17.89
N ASP A 146 -23.57 -13.51 -19.03
CA ASP A 146 -24.91 -14.05 -19.14
C ASP A 146 -24.99 -15.57 -18.93
N LEU A 147 -23.84 -16.24 -18.76
CA LEU A 147 -23.84 -17.66 -18.47
C LEU A 147 -24.19 -17.93 -17.00
N SER A 148 -25.08 -18.91 -16.80
CA SER A 148 -25.38 -19.38 -15.44
C SER A 148 -24.15 -20.05 -14.81
N CYS A 149 -23.87 -19.75 -13.56
CA CYS A 149 -22.79 -20.37 -12.82
C CYS A 149 -23.14 -21.80 -12.41
N THR A 150 -22.16 -22.70 -12.52
CA THR A 150 -22.27 -24.03 -11.93
C THR A 150 -22.06 -23.97 -10.41
N ARG A 151 -22.45 -25.02 -9.71
CA ARG A 151 -22.23 -25.14 -8.25
C ARG A 151 -20.74 -25.10 -7.90
N ALA A 152 -19.91 -25.75 -8.73
CA ALA A 152 -18.45 -25.69 -8.56
C ALA A 152 -17.90 -24.27 -8.68
N GLN A 153 -18.39 -23.49 -9.64
CA GLN A 153 -18.01 -22.08 -9.81
C GLN A 153 -18.46 -21.23 -8.62
N ALA A 154 -19.71 -21.37 -8.19
CA ALA A 154 -20.27 -20.62 -7.07
C ALA A 154 -19.47 -20.84 -5.78
N VAL A 155 -19.18 -22.09 -5.43
CA VAL A 155 -18.37 -22.42 -4.24
C VAL A 155 -16.93 -21.95 -4.40
N THR A 156 -16.34 -22.04 -5.59
CA THR A 156 -14.98 -21.55 -5.85
C THR A 156 -14.90 -20.03 -5.67
N PHE A 157 -15.89 -19.25 -6.07
CA PHE A 157 -15.92 -17.80 -5.83
C PHE A 157 -15.96 -17.50 -4.32
N LEU A 158 -16.79 -18.20 -3.55
CA LEU A 158 -16.85 -18.03 -2.10
C LEU A 158 -15.53 -18.38 -1.40
N TRP A 159 -14.92 -19.49 -1.78
CA TRP A 159 -13.63 -19.91 -1.23
C TRP A 159 -12.52 -18.90 -1.52
N ARG A 160 -12.46 -18.39 -2.76
CA ARG A 160 -11.50 -17.35 -3.14
C ARG A 160 -11.76 -16.04 -2.41
N ALA A 161 -13.02 -15.63 -2.24
CA ALA A 161 -13.40 -14.45 -1.48
C ALA A 161 -13.03 -14.57 0.01
N ALA A 162 -13.03 -15.79 0.55
CA ALA A 162 -12.57 -16.09 1.91
C ALA A 162 -11.02 -16.13 2.05
N GLY A 163 -10.29 -15.85 0.97
CA GLY A 163 -8.80 -15.84 0.99
C GLY A 163 -8.17 -17.19 0.68
N ARG A 164 -8.90 -18.13 0.10
CA ARG A 164 -8.42 -19.47 -0.29
C ARG A 164 -7.85 -20.28 0.88
N PRO A 165 -8.58 -20.42 2.00
CA PRO A 165 -8.08 -21.19 3.13
C PRO A 165 -7.86 -22.65 2.73
N GLU A 166 -6.72 -23.22 3.14
CA GLU A 166 -6.41 -24.62 2.86
C GLU A 166 -7.35 -25.52 3.66
N PRO A 167 -8.04 -26.49 3.00
CA PRO A 167 -8.85 -27.47 3.70
C PRO A 167 -7.99 -28.47 4.48
N SER A 168 -8.51 -29.03 5.55
CA SER A 168 -7.80 -30.00 6.39
C SER A 168 -7.59 -31.37 5.70
N GLY A 169 -8.38 -31.61 4.64
CA GLY A 169 -8.33 -32.89 3.90
C GLY A 169 -9.08 -32.82 2.58
N ASN A 170 -9.21 -33.96 1.93
CA ASN A 170 -10.00 -34.09 0.71
C ASN A 170 -11.50 -34.12 1.03
N THR A 171 -12.31 -33.71 0.03
CA THR A 171 -13.76 -33.83 0.14
C THR A 171 -14.20 -35.29 0.17
N ALA A 172 -15.27 -35.57 0.93
CA ALA A 172 -15.92 -36.88 0.97
C ALA A 172 -16.92 -37.10 -0.18
N PHE A 173 -17.13 -36.13 -1.08
CA PHE A 173 -18.06 -36.26 -2.20
C PHE A 173 -17.46 -37.11 -3.32
N ALA A 174 -18.18 -38.16 -3.72
CA ALA A 174 -17.70 -39.14 -4.69
C ALA A 174 -17.55 -38.60 -6.13
N ASP A 175 -18.28 -37.52 -6.44
CA ASP A 175 -18.32 -36.85 -7.74
C ASP A 175 -17.39 -35.63 -7.85
N VAL A 176 -16.44 -35.49 -6.90
CA VAL A 176 -15.44 -34.41 -6.90
C VAL A 176 -14.06 -35.02 -7.05
N PRO A 177 -13.48 -35.04 -8.29
CA PRO A 177 -12.14 -35.49 -8.52
C PRO A 177 -11.11 -34.65 -7.73
N ALA A 178 -10.12 -35.32 -7.15
CA ALA A 178 -9.11 -34.63 -6.31
C ALA A 178 -8.23 -33.65 -7.10
N ASP A 179 -8.08 -33.82 -8.39
CA ASP A 179 -7.33 -32.98 -9.32
C ASP A 179 -8.18 -31.89 -9.99
N SER A 180 -9.48 -31.79 -9.67
CA SER A 180 -10.34 -30.73 -10.22
C SER A 180 -9.99 -29.36 -9.63
N TYR A 181 -10.16 -28.28 -10.42
CA TYR A 181 -9.89 -26.89 -9.99
C TYR A 181 -10.71 -26.44 -8.79
N TYR A 182 -11.81 -27.13 -8.51
CA TYR A 182 -12.75 -26.83 -7.42
C TYR A 182 -12.61 -27.77 -6.21
N ALA A 183 -11.72 -28.78 -6.27
CA ALA A 183 -11.60 -29.77 -5.20
C ALA A 183 -11.34 -29.14 -3.82
N ALA A 184 -10.34 -28.25 -3.74
CA ALA A 184 -10.03 -27.55 -2.49
C ALA A 184 -11.18 -26.63 -2.02
N ALA A 185 -11.86 -25.97 -2.93
CA ALA A 185 -13.00 -25.11 -2.62
C ALA A 185 -14.19 -25.91 -2.07
N VAL A 186 -14.47 -27.06 -2.64
CA VAL A 186 -15.56 -27.95 -2.19
C VAL A 186 -15.22 -28.61 -0.85
N ALA A 187 -13.97 -29.06 -0.65
CA ALA A 187 -13.51 -29.58 0.63
C ALA A 187 -13.65 -28.53 1.75
N TRP A 188 -13.13 -27.33 1.52
CA TRP A 188 -13.29 -26.21 2.45
C TRP A 188 -14.76 -25.88 2.73
N ALA A 189 -15.61 -25.84 1.71
CA ALA A 189 -17.03 -25.54 1.88
C ALA A 189 -17.78 -26.60 2.69
N ALA A 190 -17.40 -27.87 2.55
CA ALA A 190 -17.95 -28.99 3.33
C ALA A 190 -17.49 -28.90 4.81
N GLU A 191 -16.19 -28.77 5.06
CA GLU A 191 -15.61 -28.62 6.40
C GLU A 191 -16.21 -27.44 7.16
N ASN A 192 -16.49 -26.39 6.44
CA ASN A 192 -17.06 -25.18 6.99
C ASN A 192 -18.60 -25.14 6.97
N ASN A 193 -19.31 -26.19 6.66
CA ASN A 193 -20.77 -26.29 6.56
C ASN A 193 -21.41 -25.27 5.58
N VAL A 194 -20.64 -24.73 4.64
CA VAL A 194 -21.16 -23.87 3.55
C VAL A 194 -22.01 -24.72 2.61
N THR A 195 -21.59 -25.97 2.37
CA THR A 195 -22.36 -26.95 1.60
C THR A 195 -22.48 -28.29 2.30
N ASN A 196 -23.61 -28.95 2.11
CA ASN A 196 -23.83 -30.35 2.53
C ASN A 196 -24.00 -31.26 1.32
N GLY A 197 -23.66 -30.78 0.12
CA GLY A 197 -23.92 -31.50 -1.13
C GLY A 197 -25.39 -31.43 -1.59
N THR A 198 -25.74 -32.31 -2.52
CA THR A 198 -27.09 -32.44 -3.08
C THR A 198 -27.80 -33.72 -2.61
N GLY A 199 -27.11 -34.56 -1.86
CA GLY A 199 -27.59 -35.85 -1.37
C GLY A 199 -26.79 -37.01 -1.93
N SER A 200 -27.00 -38.20 -1.37
CA SER A 200 -26.34 -39.46 -1.79
C SER A 200 -24.81 -39.41 -1.85
N GLY A 201 -24.17 -38.53 -1.05
CA GLY A 201 -22.72 -38.38 -1.07
C GLY A 201 -22.17 -37.60 -2.28
N CYS A 202 -23.02 -36.85 -2.99
CA CYS A 202 -22.66 -36.07 -4.17
C CYS A 202 -22.71 -34.58 -3.88
N PHE A 203 -21.84 -33.83 -4.56
CA PHE A 203 -21.81 -32.37 -4.59
C PHE A 203 -22.54 -31.78 -5.79
N SER A 204 -22.58 -32.52 -6.91
CA SER A 204 -23.10 -32.14 -8.23
C SER A 204 -22.44 -30.88 -8.78
N PRO A 205 -21.11 -30.92 -9.06
CA PRO A 205 -20.30 -29.75 -9.43
C PRO A 205 -20.79 -29.03 -10.70
N ASP A 206 -21.29 -29.78 -11.66
CA ASP A 206 -21.69 -29.26 -12.98
C ASP A 206 -23.14 -28.78 -13.03
N ASP A 207 -23.92 -29.04 -12.00
CA ASP A 207 -25.31 -28.55 -11.93
C ASP A 207 -25.32 -27.02 -11.82
N LEU A 208 -26.30 -26.40 -12.47
CA LEU A 208 -26.50 -24.95 -12.39
C LEU A 208 -26.98 -24.56 -10.97
N CYS A 209 -26.38 -23.53 -10.42
CA CYS A 209 -26.74 -23.03 -9.12
C CYS A 209 -27.95 -22.10 -9.18
N THR A 210 -29.05 -22.49 -8.54
CA THR A 210 -30.26 -21.64 -8.48
C THR A 210 -30.01 -20.43 -7.57
N ARG A 211 -30.85 -19.37 -7.71
CA ARG A 211 -30.79 -18.20 -6.82
C ARG A 211 -30.92 -18.59 -5.33
N ALA A 212 -31.82 -19.53 -5.00
CA ALA A 212 -31.99 -20.00 -3.63
C ALA A 212 -30.74 -20.70 -3.11
N GLN A 213 -30.10 -21.55 -3.91
CA GLN A 213 -28.84 -22.20 -3.57
C GLN A 213 -27.72 -21.18 -3.37
N ASN A 214 -27.56 -20.21 -4.29
CA ASN A 214 -26.55 -19.16 -4.13
C ASN A 214 -26.73 -18.37 -2.85
N VAL A 215 -27.94 -17.92 -2.53
CA VAL A 215 -28.23 -17.19 -1.29
C VAL A 215 -27.99 -18.05 -0.06
N THR A 216 -28.30 -19.36 -0.11
CA THR A 216 -28.03 -20.29 0.99
C THR A 216 -26.53 -20.47 1.24
N LEU A 217 -25.73 -20.61 0.18
CA LEU A 217 -24.27 -20.70 0.29
C LEU A 217 -23.67 -19.41 0.90
N LEU A 218 -24.11 -18.24 0.40
CA LEU A 218 -23.72 -16.92 0.93
C LEU A 218 -24.09 -16.77 2.42
N TYR A 219 -25.35 -17.07 2.77
CA TYR A 219 -25.84 -17.01 4.14
C TYR A 219 -24.96 -17.85 5.08
N ARG A 220 -24.74 -19.10 4.72
CA ARG A 220 -23.91 -20.02 5.51
C ARG A 220 -22.47 -19.54 5.63
N GLN A 221 -21.91 -18.95 4.58
CA GLN A 221 -20.56 -18.38 4.63
C GLN A 221 -20.48 -17.17 5.56
N LEU A 222 -21.46 -16.27 5.51
CA LEU A 222 -21.42 -14.99 6.23
C LEU A 222 -21.87 -15.09 7.69
N THR A 223 -22.68 -16.10 8.06
CA THR A 223 -23.22 -16.24 9.42
C THR A 223 -22.33 -17.05 10.37
N LYS A 224 -21.16 -17.47 9.93
CA LYS A 224 -20.21 -18.21 10.78
C LYS A 224 -19.42 -17.34 11.76
N GLU A 225 -19.40 -16.04 11.53
CA GLU A 225 -18.67 -15.06 12.35
C GLU A 225 -19.52 -14.46 13.49
N ILE A 226 -20.68 -15.06 13.79
CA ILE A 226 -21.55 -14.59 14.89
C ILE A 226 -21.59 -15.63 15.99
#